data_880bdfe368014030ea2cc870a68dea66
#
_entry.id   880bdfe368014030ea2cc870a68dea66
#
_cell.length_a   1.000
_cell.length_b   1.000
_cell.length_c   1.000
_cell.angle_alpha   90.00
_cell.angle_beta   90.00
_cell.angle_gamma   90.00
#
_symmetry.space_group_name_H-M   'P 1'
#
loop_
_entity.id
_entity.type
_entity.pdbx_description
1 polymer ?
#
loop_
_entity_poly.entity_id
_entity_poly.type
_entity_poly.pdbx_seq_one_letter_code
_entity_poly.pdbx_strand_id
1 'polypeptide(L)'
;MKYRTNDVLVVVPLTDEGKIVLRQAINLQKIISFRIFILNVIPPLSFFNRHFNPHKVEALKKEALQKLTDFVKDFFGGEIPEKVILKISTGNLVSTLIKHGQMEDYLFMILKRSIHQLGITNLLDQNEIDKIIGHAHCPVLSVNEESTQPELKTILVPIDVSENTKKRLLWASLIAKKANAKILIVSALNANIDVQKSLALKNAEIIQSMLSERGIESELEILKVYGQVKHDKVLSFIATEKPDLIIIRKHHVVSFFISNTIGDFAKEIIHGSSIPVFTVSQRQRDIAQQLP
;
A
#
# COMPACT_ATOMS: atom_id res chain seq x y z
N MET A 1 -25.31 7.44 8.35
CA MET A 1 -24.70 6.40 7.51
C MET A 1 -23.67 7.09 6.61
N LYS A 2 -22.35 6.94 6.85
CA LYS A 2 -21.34 7.50 5.94
C LYS A 2 -21.33 6.66 4.68
N TYR A 3 -21.59 7.28 3.54
CA TYR A 3 -21.46 6.62 2.23
C TYR A 3 -20.03 6.10 2.06
N ARG A 4 -19.91 4.82 1.77
CA ARG A 4 -18.62 4.20 1.46
C ARG A 4 -18.16 4.72 0.11
N THR A 5 -16.97 5.29 0.08
CA THR A 5 -16.39 5.83 -1.15
C THR A 5 -15.49 4.79 -1.78
N ASN A 6 -15.60 4.62 -3.09
CA ASN A 6 -14.66 3.83 -3.90
C ASN A 6 -13.46 4.71 -4.29
N ASP A 7 -12.90 5.41 -3.31
CA ASP A 7 -11.89 6.43 -3.50
C ASP A 7 -10.52 5.93 -3.04
N VAL A 8 -9.51 6.15 -3.84
CA VAL A 8 -8.12 5.86 -3.52
C VAL A 8 -7.36 7.16 -3.37
N LEU A 9 -6.70 7.34 -2.23
CA LEU A 9 -5.86 8.50 -1.98
C LEU A 9 -4.47 8.28 -2.57
N VAL A 10 -4.05 9.15 -3.46
CA VAL A 10 -2.75 9.11 -4.12
C VAL A 10 -1.95 10.35 -3.73
N VAL A 11 -0.84 10.15 -3.03
CA VAL A 11 0.03 11.25 -2.59
C VAL A 11 1.10 11.48 -3.63
N VAL A 12 1.08 12.67 -4.23
CA VAL A 12 1.90 12.96 -5.41
C VAL A 12 2.86 14.11 -5.12
N PRO A 13 4.19 13.87 -5.11
CA PRO A 13 5.17 14.95 -5.28
C PRO A 13 5.08 15.48 -6.71
N LEU A 14 5.28 16.80 -6.89
CA LEU A 14 5.26 17.45 -8.22
C LEU A 14 6.62 17.29 -8.94
N THR A 15 7.05 16.05 -9.10
CA THR A 15 8.32 15.63 -9.70
C THR A 15 8.09 14.38 -10.56
N ASP A 16 9.09 13.91 -11.29
CA ASP A 16 8.98 12.66 -12.07
C ASP A 16 8.63 11.45 -11.19
N GLU A 17 9.02 11.47 -9.92
CA GLU A 17 8.61 10.47 -8.95
C GLU A 17 7.10 10.41 -8.74
N GLY A 18 6.41 11.56 -8.81
CA GLY A 18 4.96 11.60 -8.76
C GLY A 18 4.30 10.93 -9.96
N LYS A 19 4.93 10.97 -11.12
CA LYS A 19 4.46 10.26 -12.32
C LYS A 19 4.49 8.75 -12.13
N ILE A 20 5.45 8.21 -11.37
CA ILE A 20 5.51 6.78 -11.02
C ILE A 20 4.28 6.37 -10.17
N VAL A 21 3.97 7.17 -9.15
CA VAL A 21 2.81 6.93 -8.27
C VAL A 21 1.50 6.98 -9.06
N LEU A 22 1.36 7.99 -9.93
CA LEU A 22 0.17 8.11 -10.79
C LEU A 22 0.04 6.93 -11.75
N ARG A 23 1.14 6.47 -12.35
CA ARG A 23 1.14 5.31 -13.24
C ARG A 23 0.67 4.06 -12.52
N GLN A 24 1.15 3.82 -11.30
CA GLN A 24 0.68 2.71 -10.47
C GLN A 24 -0.81 2.83 -10.11
N ALA A 25 -1.28 4.03 -9.77
CA ALA A 25 -2.69 4.27 -9.50
C ALA A 25 -3.56 3.95 -10.72
N ILE A 26 -3.16 4.40 -11.91
CA ILE A 26 -3.87 4.12 -13.17
C ILE A 26 -3.85 2.64 -13.53
N ASN A 27 -2.72 1.95 -13.35
CA ASN A 27 -2.65 0.52 -13.62
C ASN A 27 -3.59 -0.27 -12.71
N LEU A 28 -3.63 0.05 -11.42
CA LEU A 28 -4.58 -0.56 -10.51
C LEU A 28 -6.04 -0.17 -10.79
N GLN A 29 -6.30 1.07 -11.25
CA GLN A 29 -7.65 1.52 -11.60
C GLN A 29 -8.24 0.72 -12.78
N LYS A 30 -7.40 0.23 -13.71
CA LYS A 30 -7.82 -0.66 -14.79
C LYS A 30 -8.27 -2.03 -14.28
N ILE A 31 -7.70 -2.50 -13.16
CA ILE A 31 -8.01 -3.79 -12.53
C ILE A 31 -9.20 -3.64 -11.58
N ILE A 32 -9.16 -2.63 -10.70
CA ILE A 32 -10.18 -2.36 -9.69
C ILE A 32 -10.75 -0.97 -9.98
N SER A 33 -12.05 -0.88 -10.27
CA SER A 33 -12.67 0.42 -10.55
C SER A 33 -12.77 1.26 -9.29
N PHE A 34 -12.10 2.45 -9.28
CA PHE A 34 -12.16 3.43 -8.20
C PHE A 34 -11.93 4.86 -8.74
N ARG A 35 -12.26 5.87 -7.93
CA ARG A 35 -11.87 7.25 -8.20
C ARG A 35 -10.52 7.55 -7.58
N ILE A 36 -9.70 8.35 -8.25
CA ILE A 36 -8.38 8.75 -7.79
C ILE A 36 -8.46 10.13 -7.15
N PHE A 37 -8.14 10.23 -5.86
CA PHE A 37 -7.95 11.49 -5.16
C PHE A 37 -6.46 11.82 -5.09
N ILE A 38 -6.01 12.72 -5.92
CA ILE A 38 -4.62 13.16 -5.93
C ILE A 38 -4.45 14.24 -4.87
N LEU A 39 -3.67 13.95 -3.85
CA LEU A 39 -3.38 14.85 -2.75
C LEU A 39 -1.97 15.42 -2.89
N ASN A 40 -1.87 16.73 -2.89
CA ASN A 40 -0.62 17.45 -2.66
C ASN A 40 -0.73 18.24 -1.36
N VAL A 41 0.30 18.15 -0.50
CA VAL A 41 0.34 18.80 0.81
C VAL A 41 1.37 19.91 0.76
N ILE A 42 0.92 21.14 0.96
CA ILE A 42 1.82 22.30 1.08
C ILE A 42 2.22 22.53 2.55
N PRO A 43 3.46 22.94 2.81
CA PRO A 43 3.95 23.17 4.17
C PRO A 43 3.04 24.12 4.97
N PRO A 44 2.98 23.96 6.30
CA PRO A 44 2.19 24.84 7.14
C PRO A 44 2.77 26.26 7.09
N LEU A 45 1.90 27.22 6.90
CA LEU A 45 2.28 28.62 7.07
C LEU A 45 2.59 28.90 8.54
N SER A 46 3.50 29.85 8.81
CA SER A 46 3.76 30.29 10.18
C SER A 46 2.45 30.70 10.86
N PHE A 47 2.39 30.53 12.19
CA PHE A 47 1.21 30.87 13.00
C PHE A 47 0.69 32.29 12.72
N PHE A 48 1.59 33.25 12.56
CA PHE A 48 1.25 34.64 12.23
C PHE A 48 0.55 34.76 10.88
N ASN A 49 1.05 34.12 9.82
CA ASN A 49 0.44 34.19 8.50
C ASN A 49 -0.92 33.50 8.44
N ARG A 50 -1.12 32.46 9.21
CA ARG A 50 -2.39 31.70 9.26
C ARG A 50 -3.53 32.47 9.92
N HIS A 51 -3.24 33.23 10.98
CA HIS A 51 -4.24 33.99 11.74
C HIS A 51 -4.48 35.40 11.19
N PHE A 52 -3.42 36.06 10.72
CA PHE A 52 -3.50 37.46 10.31
C PHE A 52 -3.64 37.70 8.81
N ASN A 53 -3.49 36.65 7.95
CA ASN A 53 -3.58 36.75 6.51
C ASN A 53 -4.29 35.57 5.84
N PRO A 54 -5.61 35.38 6.09
CA PRO A 54 -6.37 34.28 5.46
C PRO A 54 -6.36 34.34 3.93
N HIS A 55 -6.36 35.55 3.32
CA HIS A 55 -6.24 35.73 1.87
C HIS A 55 -4.91 35.17 1.30
N LYS A 56 -3.82 35.23 2.05
CA LYS A 56 -2.54 34.66 1.63
C LYS A 56 -2.57 33.14 1.64
N VAL A 57 -3.29 32.53 2.57
CA VAL A 57 -3.50 31.07 2.63
C VAL A 57 -4.26 30.58 1.40
N GLU A 58 -5.35 31.27 1.06
CA GLU A 58 -6.16 30.92 -0.12
C GLU A 58 -5.39 31.15 -1.42
N ALA A 59 -4.62 32.22 -1.54
CA ALA A 59 -3.76 32.47 -2.70
C ALA A 59 -2.73 31.34 -2.89
N LEU A 60 -2.07 30.88 -1.81
CA LEU A 60 -1.10 29.79 -1.87
C LEU A 60 -1.78 28.44 -2.23
N LYS A 61 -2.97 28.17 -1.70
CA LYS A 61 -3.72 26.97 -2.09
C LYS A 61 -4.11 27.01 -3.56
N LYS A 62 -4.54 28.17 -4.05
CA LYS A 62 -4.90 28.35 -5.48
C LYS A 62 -3.68 28.14 -6.37
N GLU A 63 -2.54 28.72 -6.02
CA GLU A 63 -1.28 28.51 -6.75
C GLU A 63 -0.85 27.03 -6.74
N ALA A 64 -0.91 26.38 -5.56
CA ALA A 64 -0.58 24.96 -5.43
C ALA A 64 -1.54 24.07 -6.25
N LEU A 65 -2.84 24.40 -6.26
CA LEU A 65 -3.83 23.71 -7.07
C LEU A 65 -3.56 23.86 -8.56
N GLN A 66 -3.16 25.06 -9.00
CA GLN A 66 -2.79 25.30 -10.39
C GLN A 66 -1.57 24.44 -10.78
N LYS A 67 -0.51 24.46 -9.98
CA LYS A 67 0.69 23.63 -10.21
C LYS A 67 0.35 22.12 -10.25
N LEU A 68 -0.50 21.66 -9.36
CA LEU A 68 -0.96 20.26 -9.34
C LEU A 68 -1.78 19.97 -10.62
N THR A 69 -2.65 20.89 -11.02
CA THR A 69 -3.48 20.75 -12.22
C THR A 69 -2.60 20.65 -13.48
N ASP A 70 -1.60 21.52 -13.61
CA ASP A 70 -0.69 21.53 -14.75
C ASP A 70 0.14 20.24 -14.79
N PHE A 71 0.66 19.79 -13.65
CA PHE A 71 1.39 18.54 -13.51
C PHE A 71 0.54 17.32 -13.92
N VAL A 72 -0.71 17.26 -13.46
CA VAL A 72 -1.61 16.14 -13.76
C VAL A 72 -2.07 16.18 -15.22
N LYS A 73 -2.32 17.38 -15.77
CA LYS A 73 -2.61 17.56 -17.21
C LYS A 73 -1.44 17.08 -18.08
N ASP A 74 -0.21 17.45 -17.74
CA ASP A 74 0.98 16.98 -18.43
C ASP A 74 1.08 15.45 -18.42
N PHE A 75 0.81 14.83 -17.26
CA PHE A 75 0.81 13.38 -17.13
C PHE A 75 -0.24 12.68 -18.01
N PHE A 76 -1.45 13.25 -18.14
CA PHE A 76 -2.56 12.68 -18.93
C PHE A 76 -2.59 13.16 -20.39
N GLY A 77 -1.67 14.01 -20.82
CA GLY A 77 -1.62 14.49 -22.20
C GLY A 77 -2.61 15.62 -22.53
N GLY A 78 -3.04 16.40 -21.50
CA GLY A 78 -3.83 17.63 -21.69
C GLY A 78 -5.12 17.67 -20.88
N GLU A 79 -5.86 16.58 -20.78
CA GLU A 79 -7.14 16.53 -20.04
C GLU A 79 -7.09 15.63 -18.81
N ILE A 80 -7.72 16.07 -17.71
CA ILE A 80 -7.81 15.29 -16.49
C ILE A 80 -9.07 14.41 -16.57
N PRO A 81 -8.94 13.07 -16.43
CA PRO A 81 -10.10 12.19 -16.49
C PRO A 81 -11.12 12.50 -15.39
N GLU A 82 -12.41 12.32 -15.66
CA GLU A 82 -13.52 12.58 -14.72
C GLU A 82 -13.37 11.87 -13.36
N LYS A 83 -12.76 10.68 -13.36
CA LYS A 83 -12.54 9.90 -12.14
C LYS A 83 -11.30 10.34 -11.33
N VAL A 84 -10.65 11.44 -11.71
CA VAL A 84 -9.50 12.02 -11.03
C VAL A 84 -9.88 13.34 -10.37
N ILE A 85 -9.70 13.42 -9.06
CA ILE A 85 -10.05 14.58 -8.24
C ILE A 85 -8.78 15.13 -7.61
N LEU A 86 -8.55 16.44 -7.75
CA LEU A 86 -7.38 17.10 -7.17
C LEU A 86 -7.71 17.72 -5.81
N LYS A 87 -6.82 17.53 -4.85
CA LYS A 87 -6.99 18.06 -3.48
C LYS A 87 -5.67 18.67 -2.99
N ILE A 88 -5.76 19.86 -2.43
CA ILE A 88 -4.66 20.53 -1.71
C ILE A 88 -4.97 20.50 -0.22
N SER A 89 -4.00 20.08 0.57
CA SER A 89 -4.03 20.22 2.03
C SER A 89 -2.84 21.06 2.51
N THR A 90 -3.01 21.72 3.66
CA THR A 90 -1.93 22.49 4.28
C THR A 90 -1.56 21.82 5.59
N GLY A 91 -0.27 21.65 5.85
CA GLY A 91 0.21 21.09 7.12
C GLY A 91 1.51 20.31 6.99
N ASN A 92 1.86 19.61 8.06
CA ASN A 92 2.92 18.60 8.00
C ASN A 92 2.41 17.39 7.21
N LEU A 93 3.21 16.92 6.27
CA LEU A 93 2.83 15.84 5.36
C LEU A 93 2.38 14.57 6.11
N VAL A 94 3.21 14.05 7.01
CA VAL A 94 2.94 12.81 7.76
C VAL A 94 1.65 12.92 8.58
N SER A 95 1.50 14.00 9.35
CA SER A 95 0.31 14.22 10.18
C SER A 95 -0.96 14.38 9.34
N THR A 96 -0.85 15.02 8.17
CA THR A 96 -1.96 15.19 7.22
C THR A 96 -2.38 13.83 6.65
N LEU A 97 -1.43 13.00 6.22
CA LEU A 97 -1.71 11.68 5.68
C LEU A 97 -2.29 10.73 6.72
N ILE A 98 -1.77 10.74 7.95
CA ILE A 98 -2.34 9.97 9.06
C ILE A 98 -3.79 10.37 9.29
N LYS A 99 -4.08 11.68 9.33
CA LYS A 99 -5.44 12.19 9.49
C LYS A 99 -6.37 11.70 8.37
N HIS A 100 -5.94 11.79 7.11
CA HIS A 100 -6.70 11.26 5.97
C HIS A 100 -6.94 9.76 6.09
N GLY A 101 -5.90 8.98 6.43
CA GLY A 101 -6.00 7.53 6.60
C GLY A 101 -6.86 7.07 7.77
N GLN A 102 -7.13 7.95 8.76
CA GLN A 102 -7.96 7.65 9.93
C GLN A 102 -9.40 8.12 9.80
N MET A 103 -9.61 9.29 9.19
CA MET A 103 -10.90 9.99 9.20
C MET A 103 -11.73 9.81 7.94
N GLU A 104 -11.08 9.56 6.80
CA GLU A 104 -11.76 9.40 5.52
C GLU A 104 -11.84 7.91 5.14
N ASP A 105 -12.97 7.50 4.58
CA ASP A 105 -13.22 6.10 4.18
C ASP A 105 -12.59 5.81 2.81
N TYR A 106 -11.27 6.02 2.65
CA TYR A 106 -10.57 5.60 1.45
C TYR A 106 -10.49 4.07 1.35
N LEU A 107 -10.62 3.57 0.12
CA LEU A 107 -10.42 2.15 -0.18
C LEU A 107 -9.00 1.71 0.19
N PHE A 108 -8.00 2.50 -0.22
CA PHE A 108 -6.60 2.42 0.20
C PHE A 108 -5.87 3.73 -0.13
N MET A 109 -4.62 3.81 0.30
CA MET A 109 -3.73 4.95 0.04
C MET A 109 -2.52 4.46 -0.78
N ILE A 110 -2.04 5.26 -1.73
CA ILE A 110 -0.82 5.00 -2.48
C ILE A 110 0.23 6.04 -2.12
N LEU A 111 1.40 5.57 -1.69
CA LEU A 111 2.55 6.38 -1.29
C LEU A 111 3.80 5.94 -2.03
N LYS A 112 4.69 6.87 -2.37
CA LYS A 112 6.03 6.53 -2.85
C LYS A 112 7.00 6.44 -1.68
N ARG A 113 7.80 5.38 -1.67
CA ARG A 113 8.99 5.28 -0.83
C ARG A 113 10.14 6.00 -1.52
N SER A 114 10.78 6.94 -0.82
CA SER A 114 12.00 7.59 -1.30
C SER A 114 13.22 7.06 -0.55
N ILE A 115 14.29 6.80 -1.27
CA ILE A 115 15.50 6.26 -0.64
C ILE A 115 16.37 7.37 -0.10
N HIS A 116 16.41 8.56 -0.62
CA HIS A 116 17.15 9.73 -0.12
C HIS A 116 16.88 10.97 -0.97
N GLN A 117 16.07 11.91 -0.51
CA GLN A 117 16.20 13.32 -0.95
C GLN A 117 15.69 14.28 0.12
N LEU A 118 16.63 14.99 0.74
CA LEU A 118 16.34 16.11 1.65
C LEU A 118 15.78 17.29 0.84
N GLY A 119 14.63 17.82 1.25
CA GLY A 119 14.13 19.09 0.76
C GLY A 119 13.07 19.09 -0.33
N ILE A 120 12.65 17.94 -0.85
CA ILE A 120 11.53 17.87 -1.79
C ILE A 120 10.22 17.64 -1.02
N THR A 121 9.24 18.51 -1.20
CA THR A 121 7.91 18.36 -0.60
C THR A 121 7.17 17.13 -1.14
N ASN A 122 6.46 16.45 -0.24
CA ASN A 122 5.70 15.21 -0.51
C ASN A 122 6.54 13.96 -0.84
N LEU A 123 7.83 13.95 -0.51
CA LEU A 123 8.64 12.73 -0.41
C LEU A 123 8.68 12.27 1.05
N LEU A 124 8.61 10.96 1.25
CA LEU A 124 8.53 10.32 2.55
C LEU A 124 9.77 9.43 2.76
N ASP A 125 10.44 9.60 3.89
CA ASP A 125 11.49 8.67 4.31
C ASP A 125 10.90 7.36 4.90
N GLN A 126 11.78 6.40 5.22
CA GLN A 126 11.35 5.09 5.75
C GLN A 126 10.58 5.22 7.07
N ASN A 127 11.02 6.07 7.99
CA ASN A 127 10.37 6.26 9.28
C ASN A 127 8.99 6.93 9.14
N GLU A 128 8.88 7.85 8.20
CA GLU A 128 7.63 8.54 7.88
C GLU A 128 6.61 7.57 7.26
N ILE A 129 7.05 6.72 6.33
CA ILE A 129 6.23 5.63 5.77
C ILE A 129 5.75 4.69 6.86
N ASP A 130 6.64 4.27 7.77
CA ASP A 130 6.29 3.40 8.90
C ASP A 130 5.23 4.04 9.81
N LYS A 131 5.38 5.33 10.12
CA LYS A 131 4.39 6.08 10.91
C LYS A 131 3.03 6.11 10.22
N ILE A 132 2.99 6.39 8.92
CA ILE A 132 1.75 6.47 8.16
C ILE A 132 1.07 5.11 8.12
N ILE A 133 1.77 4.05 7.73
CA ILE A 133 1.24 2.67 7.68
C ILE A 133 0.78 2.24 9.09
N GLY A 134 1.58 2.53 10.12
CA GLY A 134 1.27 2.20 11.51
C GLY A 134 -0.07 2.79 11.98
N HIS A 135 -0.37 4.02 11.60
CA HIS A 135 -1.55 4.75 12.05
C HIS A 135 -2.75 4.67 11.09
N ALA A 136 -2.55 4.37 9.81
CA ALA A 136 -3.63 4.30 8.83
C ALA A 136 -4.65 3.20 9.17
N HIS A 137 -5.94 3.50 9.00
CA HIS A 137 -7.04 2.54 9.11
C HIS A 137 -7.35 1.86 7.77
N CYS A 138 -7.07 2.52 6.65
CA CYS A 138 -7.12 1.91 5.33
C CYS A 138 -5.81 1.18 4.99
N PRO A 139 -5.79 0.27 4.02
CA PRO A 139 -4.56 -0.29 3.48
C PRO A 139 -3.67 0.78 2.87
N VAL A 140 -2.38 0.51 2.80
CA VAL A 140 -1.40 1.39 2.17
C VAL A 140 -0.60 0.59 1.16
N LEU A 141 -0.61 1.04 -0.08
CA LEU A 141 0.29 0.58 -1.13
C LEU A 141 1.52 1.48 -1.15
N SER A 142 2.67 0.93 -0.80
CA SER A 142 3.95 1.61 -0.93
C SER A 142 4.64 1.19 -2.23
N VAL A 143 4.99 2.16 -3.07
CA VAL A 143 5.68 1.95 -4.35
C VAL A 143 7.08 2.51 -4.34
N ASN A 144 7.97 2.01 -5.18
CA ASN A 144 9.33 2.51 -5.40
C ASN A 144 9.55 2.89 -6.88
N GLU A 145 10.78 3.19 -7.26
CA GLU A 145 11.13 3.65 -8.62
C GLU A 145 10.94 2.57 -9.68
N GLU A 146 11.17 1.31 -9.33
CA GLU A 146 11.08 0.18 -10.25
C GLU A 146 9.65 -0.33 -10.45
N SER A 147 8.68 0.22 -9.72
CA SER A 147 7.27 -0.21 -9.70
C SER A 147 6.50 0.23 -10.96
N THR A 148 6.93 -0.17 -12.14
CA THR A 148 6.34 0.29 -13.42
C THR A 148 5.60 -0.78 -14.21
N GLN A 149 5.43 -1.99 -13.67
CA GLN A 149 4.81 -3.11 -14.38
C GLN A 149 3.36 -2.76 -14.80
N PRO A 150 3.04 -2.82 -16.10
CA PRO A 150 1.70 -2.49 -16.60
C PRO A 150 0.68 -3.60 -16.32
N GLU A 151 1.14 -4.85 -16.15
CA GLU A 151 0.32 -6.02 -15.92
C GLU A 151 0.63 -6.61 -14.54
N LEU A 152 -0.40 -7.11 -13.88
CA LEU A 152 -0.30 -7.79 -12.60
C LEU A 152 -0.60 -9.28 -12.83
N LYS A 153 0.45 -10.12 -12.85
CA LYS A 153 0.39 -11.56 -13.12
C LYS A 153 0.59 -12.42 -11.88
N THR A 154 1.41 -11.94 -10.94
CA THR A 154 1.77 -12.71 -9.74
C THR A 154 1.67 -11.86 -8.48
N ILE A 155 0.88 -12.33 -7.51
CA ILE A 155 0.73 -11.70 -6.19
C ILE A 155 1.37 -12.61 -5.15
N LEU A 156 2.39 -12.12 -4.45
CA LEU A 156 3.01 -12.84 -3.35
C LEU A 156 2.33 -12.51 -2.03
N VAL A 157 1.96 -13.56 -1.28
CA VAL A 157 1.33 -13.44 0.04
C VAL A 157 2.14 -14.24 1.06
N PRO A 158 3.02 -13.59 1.83
CA PRO A 158 3.71 -14.26 2.93
C PRO A 158 2.70 -14.64 4.02
N ILE A 159 2.77 -15.87 4.50
CA ILE A 159 1.95 -16.36 5.61
C ILE A 159 2.81 -16.86 6.76
N ASP A 160 2.32 -16.73 7.97
CA ASP A 160 2.88 -17.41 9.14
C ASP A 160 1.82 -18.35 9.76
N VAL A 161 2.29 -19.36 10.46
CA VAL A 161 1.51 -20.43 11.10
C VAL A 161 0.48 -19.90 12.10
N SER A 162 0.80 -18.80 12.78
CA SER A 162 0.02 -18.26 13.90
C SER A 162 -0.97 -17.16 13.50
N GLU A 163 -1.07 -16.81 12.21
CA GLU A 163 -1.78 -15.61 11.79
C GLU A 163 -3.18 -15.84 11.22
N ASN A 164 -4.10 -14.94 11.58
CA ASN A 164 -5.37 -14.79 10.88
C ASN A 164 -5.14 -14.15 9.50
N THR A 165 -5.16 -14.96 8.46
CA THR A 165 -4.86 -14.56 7.07
C THR A 165 -6.06 -13.97 6.32
N LYS A 166 -7.29 -14.03 6.87
CA LYS A 166 -8.53 -13.67 6.16
C LYS A 166 -8.47 -12.35 5.40
N LYS A 167 -8.06 -11.27 6.03
CA LYS A 167 -8.07 -9.94 5.37
C LYS A 167 -7.07 -9.81 4.22
N ARG A 168 -5.87 -10.41 4.37
CA ARG A 168 -4.88 -10.45 3.28
C ARG A 168 -5.40 -11.24 2.10
N LEU A 169 -5.98 -12.41 2.37
CA LEU A 169 -6.52 -13.28 1.34
C LEU A 169 -7.72 -12.67 0.64
N LEU A 170 -8.57 -11.91 1.34
CA LEU A 170 -9.66 -11.18 0.71
C LEU A 170 -9.13 -10.17 -0.32
N TRP A 171 -8.12 -9.37 0.03
CA TRP A 171 -7.49 -8.43 -0.89
C TRP A 171 -6.76 -9.15 -2.03
N ALA A 172 -5.96 -10.17 -1.69
CA ALA A 172 -5.25 -10.95 -2.69
C ALA A 172 -6.22 -11.62 -3.69
N SER A 173 -7.27 -12.26 -3.19
CA SER A 173 -8.30 -12.92 -4.02
C SER A 173 -9.03 -11.92 -4.92
N LEU A 174 -9.39 -10.76 -4.37
CA LEU A 174 -10.06 -9.73 -5.14
C LEU A 174 -9.20 -9.24 -6.30
N ILE A 175 -7.96 -8.85 -5.99
CA ILE A 175 -7.03 -8.30 -6.98
C ILE A 175 -6.67 -9.39 -7.99
N ALA A 176 -6.34 -10.60 -7.53
CA ALA A 176 -6.01 -11.73 -8.40
C ALA A 176 -7.14 -12.06 -9.38
N LYS A 177 -8.38 -12.17 -8.87
CA LYS A 177 -9.54 -12.47 -9.71
C LYS A 177 -9.79 -11.41 -10.79
N LYS A 178 -9.62 -10.13 -10.45
CA LYS A 178 -9.83 -9.00 -11.38
C LYS A 178 -8.68 -8.88 -12.39
N ALA A 179 -7.45 -9.20 -11.99
CA ALA A 179 -6.27 -9.15 -12.85
C ALA A 179 -6.02 -10.46 -13.62
N ASN A 180 -6.75 -11.53 -13.32
CA ASN A 180 -6.42 -12.89 -13.75
C ASN A 180 -4.99 -13.29 -13.38
N ALA A 181 -4.59 -12.96 -12.14
CA ALA A 181 -3.25 -13.19 -11.60
C ALA A 181 -3.21 -14.43 -10.71
N LYS A 182 -2.08 -15.14 -10.68
CA LYS A 182 -1.84 -16.21 -9.71
C LYS A 182 -1.41 -15.67 -8.36
N ILE A 183 -1.69 -16.42 -7.29
CA ILE A 183 -1.24 -16.11 -5.94
C ILE A 183 -0.12 -17.07 -5.53
N LEU A 184 1.03 -16.51 -5.18
CA LEU A 184 2.17 -17.23 -4.64
C LEU A 184 2.15 -17.14 -3.11
N ILE A 185 1.79 -18.23 -2.45
CA ILE A 185 1.73 -18.36 -1.00
C ILE A 185 3.10 -18.76 -0.51
N VAL A 186 3.71 -17.99 0.39
CA VAL A 186 5.06 -18.24 0.88
C VAL A 186 5.06 -18.32 2.41
N SER A 187 5.72 -19.35 2.95
CA SER A 187 5.98 -19.45 4.39
C SER A 187 7.44 -19.80 4.67
N ALA A 188 8.03 -19.17 5.67
CA ALA A 188 9.40 -19.43 6.10
C ALA A 188 9.44 -20.24 7.39
N LEU A 189 10.02 -21.45 7.36
CA LEU A 189 10.14 -22.36 8.48
C LEU A 189 11.60 -22.63 8.84
N ASN A 190 11.89 -22.73 10.14
CA ASN A 190 13.20 -23.19 10.59
C ASN A 190 13.50 -24.60 10.05
N ALA A 191 14.73 -24.84 9.66
CA ALA A 191 15.16 -26.06 8.99
C ALA A 191 14.92 -27.36 9.80
N ASN A 192 14.92 -27.26 11.15
CA ASN A 192 14.65 -28.36 12.05
C ASN A 192 13.16 -28.77 12.14
N ILE A 193 12.26 -27.99 11.54
CA ILE A 193 10.83 -28.32 11.52
C ILE A 193 10.54 -29.20 10.31
N ASP A 194 9.91 -30.36 10.55
CA ASP A 194 9.41 -31.21 9.49
C ASP A 194 8.25 -30.51 8.76
N VAL A 195 8.46 -30.20 7.49
CA VAL A 195 7.47 -29.47 6.67
C VAL A 195 6.16 -30.23 6.59
N GLN A 196 6.21 -31.54 6.36
CA GLN A 196 5.01 -32.38 6.17
C GLN A 196 4.12 -32.44 7.42
N LYS A 197 4.70 -32.26 8.60
CA LYS A 197 3.98 -32.24 9.89
C LYS A 197 3.68 -30.82 10.36
N SER A 198 4.12 -29.80 9.63
CA SER A 198 4.01 -28.42 10.07
C SER A 198 2.57 -27.87 9.93
N LEU A 199 2.19 -27.05 10.90
CA LEU A 199 0.94 -26.26 10.80
C LEU A 199 0.99 -25.28 9.64
N ALA A 200 2.19 -24.85 9.22
CA ALA A 200 2.37 -23.94 8.10
C ALA A 200 1.89 -24.59 6.79
N LEU A 201 2.28 -25.83 6.53
CA LEU A 201 1.83 -26.56 5.36
C LEU A 201 0.32 -26.75 5.38
N LYS A 202 -0.23 -27.25 6.51
CA LYS A 202 -1.69 -27.44 6.64
C LYS A 202 -2.49 -26.16 6.42
N ASN A 203 -2.07 -25.05 7.00
CA ASN A 203 -2.73 -23.77 6.80
C ASN A 203 -2.62 -23.28 5.34
N ALA A 204 -1.47 -23.49 4.73
CA ALA A 204 -1.24 -23.12 3.33
C ALA A 204 -2.09 -23.95 2.36
N GLU A 205 -2.23 -25.26 2.59
CA GLU A 205 -3.10 -26.14 1.81
C GLU A 205 -4.58 -25.75 1.93
N ILE A 206 -5.04 -25.38 3.15
CA ILE A 206 -6.39 -24.86 3.35
C ILE A 206 -6.60 -23.57 2.54
N ILE A 207 -5.64 -22.66 2.57
CA ILE A 207 -5.70 -21.41 1.82
C ILE A 207 -5.74 -21.71 0.31
N GLN A 208 -4.92 -22.63 -0.16
CA GLN A 208 -4.86 -23.03 -1.56
C GLN A 208 -6.19 -23.64 -2.02
N SER A 209 -6.81 -24.51 -1.21
CA SER A 209 -8.14 -25.04 -1.48
C SER A 209 -9.20 -23.95 -1.58
N MET A 210 -9.20 -22.99 -0.64
CA MET A 210 -10.12 -21.85 -0.67
C MET A 210 -9.94 -20.95 -1.91
N LEU A 211 -8.72 -20.78 -2.41
CA LEU A 211 -8.43 -20.02 -3.63
C LEU A 211 -8.89 -20.78 -4.87
N SER A 212 -8.64 -22.09 -4.92
CA SER A 212 -9.09 -22.98 -6.00
C SER A 212 -10.62 -22.98 -6.14
N GLU A 213 -11.36 -23.06 -5.01
CA GLU A 213 -12.84 -22.98 -5.00
C GLU A 213 -13.35 -21.65 -5.59
N ARG A 214 -12.54 -20.59 -5.58
CA ARG A 214 -12.86 -19.27 -6.17
C ARG A 214 -12.34 -19.11 -7.60
N GLY A 215 -11.76 -20.17 -8.19
CA GLY A 215 -11.17 -20.15 -9.50
C GLY A 215 -9.89 -19.32 -9.60
N ILE A 216 -9.13 -19.20 -8.48
CA ILE A 216 -7.87 -18.46 -8.46
C ILE A 216 -6.72 -19.45 -8.42
N GLU A 217 -5.83 -19.34 -9.41
CA GLU A 217 -4.61 -20.13 -9.47
C GLU A 217 -3.68 -19.75 -8.31
N SER A 218 -3.12 -20.76 -7.63
CA SER A 218 -2.19 -20.50 -6.53
C SER A 218 -1.10 -21.56 -6.44
N GLU A 219 0.09 -21.11 -6.11
CA GLU A 219 1.27 -21.93 -5.83
C GLU A 219 1.66 -21.76 -4.35
N LEU A 220 2.24 -22.81 -3.78
CA LEU A 220 2.68 -22.83 -2.41
C LEU A 220 4.19 -23.11 -2.34
N GLU A 221 4.90 -22.25 -1.61
CA GLU A 221 6.33 -22.42 -1.36
C GLU A 221 6.63 -22.36 0.16
N ILE A 222 7.34 -23.37 0.66
CA ILE A 222 7.81 -23.44 2.04
C ILE A 222 9.33 -23.30 2.08
N LEU A 223 9.79 -22.12 2.47
CA LEU A 223 11.21 -21.78 2.53
C LEU A 223 11.85 -22.31 3.81
N LYS A 224 12.88 -23.14 3.69
CA LYS A 224 13.69 -23.60 4.84
C LYS A 224 14.72 -22.53 5.24
N VAL A 225 14.76 -22.22 6.53
CA VAL A 225 15.64 -21.22 7.13
C VAL A 225 16.71 -21.92 7.99
N TYR A 226 17.97 -21.75 7.61
CA TYR A 226 19.14 -22.35 8.26
C TYR A 226 19.93 -21.28 9.01
N GLY A 227 19.46 -20.88 10.20
CA GLY A 227 20.13 -19.86 11.02
C GLY A 227 19.99 -18.40 10.52
N GLN A 228 19.37 -18.19 9.38
CA GLN A 228 19.06 -16.86 8.84
C GLN A 228 17.79 -16.29 9.49
N VAL A 229 17.57 -15.00 9.32
CA VAL A 229 16.29 -14.39 9.71
C VAL A 229 15.23 -14.69 8.64
N LYS A 230 13.97 -14.94 9.06
CA LYS A 230 12.90 -15.34 8.13
C LYS A 230 12.65 -14.32 7.02
N HIS A 231 12.71 -13.03 7.34
CA HIS A 231 12.46 -11.99 6.34
C HIS A 231 13.56 -11.94 5.27
N ASP A 232 14.84 -12.20 5.60
CA ASP A 232 15.93 -12.26 4.63
C ASP A 232 15.68 -13.38 3.60
N LYS A 233 15.21 -14.53 4.08
CA LYS A 233 14.90 -15.66 3.20
C LYS A 233 13.74 -15.33 2.26
N VAL A 234 12.71 -14.66 2.78
CA VAL A 234 11.57 -14.21 1.97
C VAL A 234 11.99 -13.12 0.98
N LEU A 235 12.83 -12.16 1.37
CA LEU A 235 13.37 -11.13 0.46
C LEU A 235 14.21 -11.75 -0.66
N SER A 236 15.05 -12.73 -0.34
CA SER A 236 15.82 -13.47 -1.36
C SER A 236 14.90 -14.18 -2.36
N PHE A 237 13.81 -14.78 -1.87
CA PHE A 237 12.81 -15.42 -2.71
C PHE A 237 12.06 -14.38 -3.59
N ILE A 238 11.67 -13.24 -3.04
CA ILE A 238 11.07 -12.13 -3.78
C ILE A 238 11.99 -11.65 -4.91
N ALA A 239 13.30 -11.53 -4.65
CA ALA A 239 14.27 -11.09 -5.63
C ALA A 239 14.44 -12.11 -6.80
N THR A 240 14.20 -13.39 -6.54
CA THR A 240 14.24 -14.47 -7.55
C THR A 240 12.95 -14.53 -8.36
N GLU A 241 11.80 -14.59 -7.69
CA GLU A 241 10.48 -14.78 -8.31
C GLU A 241 9.92 -13.50 -8.96
N LYS A 242 10.36 -12.33 -8.49
CA LYS A 242 9.96 -11.00 -8.97
C LYS A 242 8.44 -10.88 -9.14
N PRO A 243 7.64 -11.09 -8.07
CA PRO A 243 6.20 -10.92 -8.15
C PRO A 243 5.85 -9.45 -8.47
N ASP A 244 4.66 -9.21 -9.00
CA ASP A 244 4.22 -7.86 -9.37
C ASP A 244 3.66 -7.07 -8.19
N LEU A 245 3.19 -7.77 -7.15
CA LEU A 245 2.63 -7.19 -5.93
C LEU A 245 2.88 -8.10 -4.74
N ILE A 246 3.24 -7.52 -3.60
CA ILE A 246 3.32 -8.21 -2.32
C ILE A 246 2.16 -7.74 -1.44
N ILE A 247 1.40 -8.67 -0.84
CA ILE A 247 0.33 -8.32 0.10
C ILE A 247 0.68 -8.86 1.48
N ILE A 248 0.93 -7.95 2.41
CA ILE A 248 1.31 -8.26 3.78
C ILE A 248 0.35 -7.65 4.79
N ARG A 249 0.51 -8.07 6.04
CA ARG A 249 -0.16 -7.48 7.19
C ARG A 249 0.83 -6.61 7.96
N LYS A 250 0.37 -5.48 8.53
CA LYS A 250 1.25 -4.58 9.26
C LYS A 250 1.78 -5.11 10.60
N HIS A 251 1.11 -6.10 11.23
CA HIS A 251 1.53 -6.68 12.51
C HIS A 251 1.43 -8.19 12.55
N HIS A 252 2.36 -8.83 13.25
CA HIS A 252 2.16 -10.13 13.88
C HIS A 252 1.32 -9.98 15.15
N VAL A 253 0.37 -10.87 15.37
CA VAL A 253 -0.47 -10.86 16.59
C VAL A 253 0.28 -11.51 17.73
N VAL A 254 0.99 -10.74 18.52
CA VAL A 254 1.56 -11.22 19.81
C VAL A 254 1.06 -10.38 21.00
N SER A 255 0.31 -9.32 20.78
CA SER A 255 -0.15 -8.46 21.86
C SER A 255 -1.61 -8.06 21.73
N PHE A 256 -2.36 -8.16 22.84
CA PHE A 256 -3.71 -7.63 23.01
C PHE A 256 -3.76 -6.08 22.84
N PHE A 257 -2.62 -5.41 22.90
CA PHE A 257 -2.52 -3.99 22.66
C PHE A 257 -2.33 -3.74 21.17
N ILE A 258 -3.31 -3.13 20.53
CA ILE A 258 -3.22 -2.69 19.14
C ILE A 258 -2.21 -1.54 19.08
N SER A 259 -0.96 -1.86 18.78
CA SER A 259 0.07 -0.86 18.62
C SER A 259 -0.11 -0.12 17.28
N ASN A 260 0.16 1.18 17.26
CA ASN A 260 0.21 1.99 16.04
C ASN A 260 1.57 1.87 15.33
N THR A 261 2.27 0.76 15.54
CA THR A 261 3.57 0.45 14.93
C THR A 261 3.42 -0.62 13.83
N ILE A 262 4.45 -0.83 13.07
CA ILE A 262 4.57 -1.93 12.09
C ILE A 262 5.42 -3.02 12.73
N GLY A 263 5.09 -4.28 12.50
CA GLY A 263 5.93 -5.40 12.94
C GLY A 263 7.22 -5.51 12.11
N ASP A 264 8.30 -5.98 12.72
CA ASP A 264 9.64 -6.03 12.10
C ASP A 264 9.63 -6.77 10.76
N PHE A 265 8.97 -7.91 10.66
CA PHE A 265 8.87 -8.64 9.40
C PHE A 265 8.25 -7.78 8.28
N ALA A 266 7.15 -7.09 8.58
CA ALA A 266 6.47 -6.25 7.58
C ALA A 266 7.35 -5.04 7.20
N LYS A 267 8.04 -4.46 8.18
CA LYS A 267 8.96 -3.35 7.98
C LYS A 267 10.11 -3.74 7.05
N GLU A 268 10.75 -4.87 7.31
CA GLU A 268 11.85 -5.37 6.48
C GLU A 268 11.40 -5.68 5.05
N ILE A 269 10.21 -6.29 4.87
CA ILE A 269 9.68 -6.52 3.51
C ILE A 269 9.33 -5.21 2.80
N ILE A 270 8.75 -4.23 3.51
CA ILE A 270 8.42 -2.92 2.91
C ILE A 270 9.68 -2.23 2.42
N HIS A 271 10.74 -2.20 3.22
CA HIS A 271 11.94 -1.43 2.90
C HIS A 271 12.97 -2.21 2.07
N GLY A 272 13.02 -3.53 2.21
CA GLY A 272 13.96 -4.39 1.49
C GLY A 272 13.49 -4.85 0.10
N SER A 273 12.19 -4.68 -0.23
CA SER A 273 11.67 -5.13 -1.52
C SER A 273 11.67 -4.02 -2.57
N SER A 274 12.06 -4.33 -3.81
CA SER A 274 11.87 -3.48 -4.98
C SER A 274 10.44 -3.55 -5.55
N ILE A 275 9.64 -4.51 -5.10
CA ILE A 275 8.26 -4.75 -5.53
C ILE A 275 7.29 -3.86 -4.74
N PRO A 276 6.18 -3.39 -5.32
CA PRO A 276 5.12 -2.72 -4.59
C PRO A 276 4.57 -3.56 -3.45
N VAL A 277 4.43 -2.95 -2.26
CA VAL A 277 3.93 -3.66 -1.06
C VAL A 277 2.60 -3.08 -0.61
N PHE A 278 1.56 -3.90 -0.65
CA PHE A 278 0.22 -3.57 -0.17
C PHE A 278 0.06 -4.06 1.28
N THR A 279 0.06 -3.12 2.21
CA THR A 279 0.03 -3.42 3.65
C THR A 279 -1.39 -3.30 4.18
N VAL A 280 -1.94 -4.41 4.68
CA VAL A 280 -3.32 -4.50 5.17
C VAL A 280 -3.40 -4.25 6.67
N SER A 281 -4.34 -3.41 7.11
CA SER A 281 -4.62 -3.12 8.51
C SER A 281 -5.68 -4.06 9.10
N GLN A 282 -5.54 -4.41 10.40
CA GLN A 282 -6.59 -5.16 11.13
C GLN A 282 -7.86 -4.34 11.36
N ARG A 283 -7.72 -3.02 11.54
CA ARG A 283 -8.83 -2.10 11.81
C ARG A 283 -9.71 -1.83 10.60
N GLN A 284 -9.29 -2.33 9.44
CA GLN A 284 -10.05 -2.15 8.22
C GLN A 284 -11.42 -2.81 8.31
N ARG A 285 -12.46 -2.09 7.88
CA ARG A 285 -13.81 -2.63 7.72
C ARG A 285 -13.85 -3.73 6.66
N ASP A 286 -14.80 -4.67 6.77
CA ASP A 286 -14.87 -5.81 5.85
C ASP A 286 -15.10 -5.39 4.39
N ILE A 287 -14.14 -5.74 3.54
CA ILE A 287 -14.16 -5.48 2.09
C ILE A 287 -15.27 -6.25 1.39
N ALA A 288 -15.63 -7.43 1.91
CA ALA A 288 -16.67 -8.29 1.34
C ALA A 288 -18.04 -7.59 1.17
N GLN A 289 -18.24 -6.47 1.86
CA GLN A 289 -19.44 -5.61 1.73
C GLN A 289 -19.19 -4.38 0.83
N GLN A 290 -18.02 -4.23 0.22
CA GLN A 290 -17.60 -3.00 -0.49
C GLN A 290 -17.47 -3.16 -1.99
N LEU A 291 -17.49 -4.40 -2.49
CA LEU A 291 -17.23 -4.67 -3.91
C LEU A 291 -18.41 -5.41 -4.52
N PRO A 292 -18.90 -4.93 -5.67
CA PRO A 292 -19.98 -5.59 -6.40
C PRO A 292 -19.57 -6.96 -6.91
#